data_b211fd3651ea842ce595aef29f8ee6c9
#
_entry.id   b211fd3651ea842ce595aef29f8ee6c9
#
_cell.length_a   1.000
_cell.length_b   1.000
_cell.length_c   1.000
_cell.angle_alpha   90.00
_cell.angle_beta   90.00
_cell.angle_gamma   90.00
#
_symmetry.space_group_name_H-M   'P 1'
#
loop_
_entity.id
_entity.type
_entity.pdbx_description
1 polymer ?
#
loop_
_entity_poly.entity_id
_entity_poly.type
_entity_poly.pdbx_seq_one_letter_code
_entity_poly.pdbx_strand_id
1 'polypeptide(L)'
;MLTIYAPFNNKNSKAWEVFNGVEKSWPDQITKLDNAVETDPVSNSMFWGFVGNNREMVKKLEARNHNYWFTDTPYFGRFDNSNLKPDNHYWRVCKNAIHVPYLKDCKADRFEKFGMKIKAPNFAGKYILVCPSSTGIHNYLDKPNWTNEIIEQIKRYTDRPIKLRHKPRGKGTSGPSEAKVPLSEDLKEAWCVVTSCSIAAVEAMCEGIPVFCDHKSFAVDVGNVELSDIENPYYGGPEPWLYSLAYQQFTPEEIQNGTAVEILMDKEIL
;
A
#
# COMPACT_ATOMS: atom_id res chain seq x y z
N MET A 1 -8.25 -24.59 4.34
CA MET A 1 -6.96 -24.57 5.09
C MET A 1 -6.17 -23.37 4.62
N LEU A 2 -5.61 -22.57 5.54
CA LEU A 2 -4.76 -21.41 5.28
C LEU A 2 -3.31 -21.75 5.66
N THR A 3 -2.35 -21.46 4.78
CA THR A 3 -0.92 -21.62 5.08
C THR A 3 -0.27 -20.27 5.29
N ILE A 4 0.28 -20.00 6.47
CA ILE A 4 0.94 -18.74 6.80
C ILE A 4 2.46 -18.90 6.63
N TYR A 5 3.06 -18.01 5.82
CA TYR A 5 4.50 -17.90 5.64
C TYR A 5 5.04 -16.69 6.39
N ALA A 6 5.81 -16.94 7.46
CA ALA A 6 6.33 -15.87 8.32
C ALA A 6 7.70 -16.26 8.91
N PRO A 7 8.47 -15.26 9.38
CA PRO A 7 9.72 -15.51 10.10
C PRO A 7 9.43 -15.98 11.53
N PHE A 8 8.95 -17.22 11.70
CA PHE A 8 8.53 -17.75 13.00
C PHE A 8 9.64 -17.80 14.05
N ASN A 9 10.89 -17.74 13.64
CA ASN A 9 12.03 -17.63 14.54
C ASN A 9 12.22 -16.22 15.14
N ASN A 10 11.53 -15.21 14.64
CA ASN A 10 11.61 -13.83 15.13
C ASN A 10 10.30 -13.38 15.77
N LYS A 11 10.11 -13.70 17.05
CA LYS A 11 8.90 -13.34 17.83
C LYS A 11 8.67 -11.82 17.98
N ASN A 12 9.67 -10.98 17.71
CA ASN A 12 9.56 -9.53 17.75
C ASN A 12 9.17 -8.93 16.39
N SER A 13 8.90 -9.74 15.39
CA SER A 13 8.45 -9.22 14.10
C SER A 13 7.01 -8.74 14.17
N LYS A 14 6.70 -7.65 13.49
CA LYS A 14 5.32 -7.12 13.35
C LYS A 14 4.36 -8.15 12.74
N ALA A 15 4.88 -9.08 11.94
CA ALA A 15 4.12 -10.19 11.38
C ALA A 15 3.46 -11.07 12.46
N TRP A 16 4.09 -11.23 13.61
CA TRP A 16 3.55 -12.03 14.72
C TRP A 16 2.24 -11.48 15.27
N GLU A 17 2.12 -10.17 15.36
CA GLU A 17 0.92 -9.52 15.85
C GLU A 17 -0.30 -9.85 14.97
N VAL A 18 -0.12 -9.75 13.66
CA VAL A 18 -1.15 -10.11 12.68
C VAL A 18 -1.44 -11.61 12.72
N PHE A 19 -0.44 -12.46 12.62
CA PHE A 19 -0.64 -13.90 12.49
C PHE A 19 -1.16 -14.56 13.75
N ASN A 20 -0.81 -14.06 14.93
CA ASN A 20 -1.46 -14.51 16.19
C ASN A 20 -2.93 -14.13 16.24
N GLY A 21 -3.31 -12.97 15.68
CA GLY A 21 -4.71 -12.59 15.55
C GLY A 21 -5.45 -13.47 14.55
N VAL A 22 -4.88 -13.67 13.36
CA VAL A 22 -5.43 -14.56 12.32
C VAL A 22 -5.64 -15.97 12.88
N GLU A 23 -4.68 -16.52 13.62
CA GLU A 23 -4.79 -17.87 14.21
C GLU A 23 -6.00 -18.03 15.14
N LYS A 24 -6.46 -16.95 15.77
CA LYS A 24 -7.59 -16.99 16.71
C LYS A 24 -8.94 -16.82 16.04
N SER A 25 -9.01 -16.10 14.94
CA SER A 25 -10.27 -15.64 14.35
C SER A 25 -10.54 -16.18 12.94
N TRP A 26 -9.51 -16.65 12.24
CA TRP A 26 -9.68 -17.12 10.85
C TRP A 26 -10.50 -18.42 10.81
N PRO A 27 -11.47 -18.52 9.89
CA PRO A 27 -12.39 -19.67 9.89
C PRO A 27 -11.73 -21.00 9.45
N ASP A 28 -10.61 -20.93 8.77
CA ASP A 28 -9.92 -22.11 8.24
C ASP A 28 -8.91 -22.69 9.24
N GLN A 29 -8.63 -23.99 9.09
CA GLN A 29 -7.47 -24.62 9.73
C GLN A 29 -6.17 -23.95 9.23
N ILE A 30 -5.24 -23.66 10.13
CA ILE A 30 -4.00 -22.93 9.85
C ILE A 30 -2.78 -23.86 9.92
N THR A 31 -1.92 -23.76 8.90
CA THR A 31 -0.57 -24.33 8.88
C THR A 31 0.46 -23.20 8.86
N LYS A 32 1.54 -23.32 9.63
CA LYS A 32 2.62 -22.31 9.73
C LYS A 32 3.91 -22.84 9.12
N LEU A 33 4.50 -22.08 8.20
CA LEU A 33 5.77 -22.40 7.56
C LEU A 33 6.73 -21.21 7.66
N ASP A 34 8.04 -21.49 7.80
CA ASP A 34 9.06 -20.45 7.82
C ASP A 34 9.28 -19.92 6.39
N ASN A 35 9.25 -18.61 6.23
CA ASN A 35 9.47 -17.95 4.94
C ASN A 35 10.95 -17.76 4.56
N ALA A 36 11.88 -18.14 5.43
CA ALA A 36 13.31 -18.15 5.14
C ALA A 36 13.70 -19.30 4.21
N VAL A 37 12.90 -20.37 4.17
CA VAL A 37 13.10 -21.51 3.28
C VAL A 37 12.31 -21.30 2.00
N GLU A 38 12.99 -21.40 0.85
CA GLU A 38 12.29 -21.38 -0.43
C GLU A 38 11.46 -22.66 -0.56
N THR A 39 10.15 -22.51 -0.49
CA THR A 39 9.21 -23.61 -0.68
C THR A 39 8.32 -23.31 -1.88
N ASP A 40 7.72 -24.34 -2.46
CA ASP A 40 6.69 -24.16 -3.46
C ASP A 40 5.37 -23.80 -2.75
N PRO A 41 4.83 -22.59 -2.94
CA PRO A 41 3.67 -22.13 -2.17
C PRO A 41 2.40 -22.87 -2.62
N VAL A 42 1.52 -23.12 -1.67
CA VAL A 42 0.20 -23.74 -1.92
C VAL A 42 -0.89 -22.68 -2.04
N SER A 43 -2.00 -23.02 -2.67
CA SER A 43 -3.19 -22.15 -2.70
C SER A 43 -3.67 -21.83 -1.28
N ASN A 44 -4.28 -20.65 -1.08
CA ASN A 44 -4.63 -20.08 0.23
C ASN A 44 -3.41 -19.88 1.16
N SER A 45 -2.36 -19.28 0.62
CA SER A 45 -1.20 -18.84 1.38
C SER A 45 -1.36 -17.42 1.89
N MET A 46 -0.83 -17.10 3.08
CA MET A 46 -0.82 -15.75 3.64
C MET A 46 0.62 -15.29 3.88
N PHE A 47 0.92 -14.06 3.48
CA PHE A 47 2.25 -13.47 3.54
C PHE A 47 2.24 -12.13 4.26
N TRP A 48 3.32 -11.82 4.95
CA TRP A 48 3.63 -10.51 5.49
C TRP A 48 4.62 -9.79 4.58
N GLY A 49 4.17 -8.80 3.82
CA GLY A 49 5.02 -8.00 2.94
C GLY A 49 5.94 -8.84 2.05
N PHE A 50 6.86 -8.19 1.37
CA PHE A 50 7.91 -8.87 0.60
C PHE A 50 9.16 -9.13 1.46
N VAL A 51 9.00 -9.86 2.56
CA VAL A 51 10.08 -10.28 3.44
C VAL A 51 10.54 -11.69 3.06
N GLY A 52 11.85 -11.93 3.09
CA GLY A 52 12.40 -13.22 2.68
C GLY A 52 12.02 -13.59 1.25
N ASN A 53 11.54 -14.80 1.04
CA ASN A 53 11.15 -15.33 -0.28
C ASN A 53 9.70 -15.01 -0.68
N ASN A 54 8.97 -14.24 0.12
CA ASN A 54 7.53 -13.96 -0.10
C ASN A 54 7.24 -13.42 -1.48
N ARG A 55 8.09 -12.55 -2.03
CA ARG A 55 7.88 -11.97 -3.38
C ARG A 55 7.85 -13.05 -4.47
N GLU A 56 8.79 -13.98 -4.44
CA GLU A 56 8.88 -15.05 -5.43
C GLU A 56 7.71 -16.04 -5.26
N MET A 57 7.32 -16.30 -4.01
CA MET A 57 6.17 -17.17 -3.72
C MET A 57 4.85 -16.54 -4.21
N VAL A 58 4.66 -15.23 -4.00
CA VAL A 58 3.49 -14.50 -4.52
C VAL A 58 3.44 -14.58 -6.04
N LYS A 59 4.55 -14.28 -6.75
CA LYS A 59 4.63 -14.41 -8.20
C LYS A 59 4.29 -15.82 -8.71
N LYS A 60 4.75 -16.86 -8.02
CA LYS A 60 4.42 -18.27 -8.35
C LYS A 60 2.91 -18.54 -8.21
N LEU A 61 2.27 -18.02 -7.17
CA LEU A 61 0.82 -18.19 -6.96
C LEU A 61 0.01 -17.43 -8.02
N GLU A 62 0.39 -16.20 -8.34
CA GLU A 62 -0.24 -15.42 -9.41
C GLU A 62 -0.12 -16.11 -10.78
N ALA A 63 1.06 -16.62 -11.12
CA ALA A 63 1.29 -17.36 -12.37
C ALA A 63 0.44 -18.63 -12.48
N ARG A 64 0.02 -19.22 -11.34
CA ARG A 64 -0.83 -20.42 -11.26
C ARG A 64 -2.31 -20.08 -11.06
N ASN A 65 -2.66 -18.81 -10.96
CA ASN A 65 -4.01 -18.36 -10.59
C ASN A 65 -4.51 -18.99 -9.27
N HIS A 66 -3.60 -19.13 -8.31
CA HIS A 66 -3.89 -19.63 -6.97
C HIS A 66 -4.24 -18.50 -6.01
N ASN A 67 -5.15 -18.75 -5.07
CA ASN A 67 -5.50 -17.78 -4.05
C ASN A 67 -4.36 -17.56 -3.06
N TYR A 68 -4.17 -16.30 -2.69
CA TYR A 68 -3.27 -15.88 -1.61
C TYR A 68 -3.79 -14.65 -0.87
N TRP A 69 -3.26 -14.44 0.31
CA TRP A 69 -3.50 -13.29 1.17
C TRP A 69 -2.20 -12.54 1.37
N PHE A 70 -2.25 -11.24 1.26
CA PHE A 70 -1.10 -10.38 1.46
C PHE A 70 -1.41 -9.33 2.54
N THR A 71 -0.61 -9.31 3.59
CA THR A 71 -0.73 -8.32 4.66
C THR A 71 0.49 -7.42 4.67
N ASP A 72 0.30 -6.13 4.90
CA ASP A 72 1.38 -5.14 4.96
C ASP A 72 0.91 -3.90 5.74
N THR A 73 1.78 -2.89 5.81
CA THR A 73 1.50 -1.59 6.42
C THR A 73 0.22 -0.96 5.88
N PRO A 74 -0.52 -0.21 6.71
CA PRO A 74 -1.81 0.36 6.36
C PRO A 74 -1.70 1.53 5.37
N TYR A 75 -2.83 1.94 4.83
CA TYR A 75 -2.98 3.16 4.04
C TYR A 75 -3.08 4.39 4.94
N PHE A 76 -3.80 4.27 6.05
CA PHE A 76 -4.05 5.33 7.06
C PHE A 76 -3.49 4.90 8.42
N GLY A 77 -3.24 5.86 9.30
CA GLY A 77 -2.75 5.57 10.64
C GLY A 77 -1.35 4.96 10.65
N ARG A 78 -0.49 5.37 9.72
CA ARG A 78 0.90 4.89 9.68
C ARG A 78 1.64 5.31 10.92
N PHE A 79 2.46 4.41 11.42
CA PHE A 79 3.38 4.68 12.52
C PHE A 79 4.32 5.84 12.20
N ASP A 80 4.37 6.77 13.09
CA ASP A 80 5.64 7.34 13.47
C ASP A 80 6.37 6.28 14.31
N ASN A 81 7.55 5.87 13.89
CA ASN A 81 8.35 4.86 14.59
C ASN A 81 8.68 5.23 16.05
N SER A 82 8.39 6.46 16.47
CA SER A 82 8.65 6.99 17.80
C SER A 82 7.50 6.80 18.80
N ASN A 83 6.27 6.55 18.34
CA ASN A 83 5.06 6.55 19.17
C ASN A 83 4.13 5.34 18.92
N LEU A 84 4.71 4.15 18.78
CA LEU A 84 3.95 2.90 18.67
C LEU A 84 3.11 2.64 19.92
N LYS A 85 1.89 3.16 19.94
CA LYS A 85 0.87 2.65 20.87
C LYS A 85 0.18 1.48 20.20
N PRO A 86 0.09 0.32 20.86
CA PRO A 86 -0.56 -0.88 20.30
C PRO A 86 -1.94 -0.61 19.73
N ASP A 87 -2.69 0.27 20.35
CA ASP A 87 -4.10 0.53 20.08
C ASP A 87 -4.39 1.33 18.79
N ASN A 88 -3.35 1.84 18.11
CA ASN A 88 -3.47 2.67 16.91
C ASN A 88 -2.84 2.03 15.67
N HIS A 89 -2.50 0.78 15.72
CA HIS A 89 -1.88 0.05 14.62
C HIS A 89 -2.94 -0.51 13.69
N TYR A 90 -2.75 -0.33 12.39
CA TYR A 90 -3.58 -0.95 11.38
C TYR A 90 -2.71 -1.78 10.44
N TRP A 91 -3.29 -2.84 9.92
CA TRP A 91 -2.68 -3.70 8.92
C TRP A 91 -3.67 -3.89 7.78
N ARG A 92 -3.23 -3.70 6.54
CA ARG A 92 -4.08 -4.04 5.41
C ARG A 92 -4.06 -5.54 5.17
N VAL A 93 -5.19 -6.05 4.71
CA VAL A 93 -5.37 -7.45 4.32
C VAL A 93 -5.91 -7.48 2.90
N CYS A 94 -5.15 -8.06 1.98
CA CYS A 94 -5.49 -8.13 0.56
C CYS A 94 -5.63 -9.59 0.12
N LYS A 95 -6.61 -9.88 -0.75
CA LYS A 95 -6.76 -11.17 -1.39
C LYS A 95 -6.33 -11.07 -2.85
N ASN A 96 -5.47 -11.98 -3.30
CA ASN A 96 -4.98 -12.09 -4.68
C ASN A 96 -4.34 -10.81 -5.24
N ALA A 97 -3.84 -9.94 -4.39
CA ALA A 97 -3.18 -8.70 -4.74
C ALA A 97 -2.26 -8.23 -3.61
N ILE A 98 -1.27 -7.39 -3.94
CA ILE A 98 -0.41 -6.73 -2.95
C ILE A 98 -1.03 -5.43 -2.40
N HIS A 99 -2.05 -4.94 -3.08
CA HIS A 99 -2.88 -3.82 -2.66
C HIS A 99 -4.35 -4.17 -2.81
N VAL A 100 -5.18 -3.56 -1.99
CA VAL A 100 -6.62 -3.81 -2.00
C VAL A 100 -7.27 -3.38 -3.31
N PRO A 101 -8.24 -4.15 -3.81
CA PRO A 101 -9.09 -3.72 -4.90
C PRO A 101 -10.03 -2.60 -4.44
N TYR A 102 -10.52 -1.80 -5.37
CA TYR A 102 -11.55 -0.81 -5.09
C TYR A 102 -12.89 -1.50 -4.77
N LEU A 103 -13.42 -1.21 -3.59
CA LEU A 103 -14.74 -1.66 -3.14
C LEU A 103 -15.75 -0.53 -3.26
N LYS A 104 -16.90 -0.82 -3.84
CA LYS A 104 -18.04 0.11 -3.89
C LYS A 104 -18.81 0.09 -2.57
N ASP A 105 -19.59 1.13 -2.35
CA ASP A 105 -20.58 1.23 -1.26
C ASP A 105 -20.00 1.11 0.17
N CYS A 106 -18.73 1.48 0.36
CA CYS A 106 -18.15 1.63 1.68
C CYS A 106 -18.59 2.95 2.32
N LYS A 107 -18.96 2.89 3.60
CA LYS A 107 -19.36 4.07 4.37
C LYS A 107 -18.12 4.87 4.81
N ALA A 108 -18.32 6.15 5.17
CA ALA A 108 -17.25 7.02 5.65
C ALA A 108 -16.75 6.67 7.07
N ASP A 109 -17.52 5.95 7.86
CA ASP A 109 -17.35 5.73 9.31
C ASP A 109 -15.94 5.21 9.70
N ARG A 110 -15.38 4.28 8.92
CA ARG A 110 -14.03 3.78 9.16
C ARG A 110 -12.95 4.79 8.79
N PHE A 111 -13.15 5.54 7.71
CA PHE A 111 -12.23 6.58 7.28
C PHE A 111 -12.19 7.76 8.27
N GLU A 112 -13.34 8.17 8.80
CA GLU A 112 -13.48 9.26 9.75
C GLU A 112 -12.69 9.02 11.06
N LYS A 113 -12.51 7.75 11.46
CA LYS A 113 -11.67 7.38 12.62
C LYS A 113 -10.22 7.85 12.52
N PHE A 114 -9.71 8.08 11.31
CA PHE A 114 -8.33 8.55 11.09
C PHE A 114 -8.19 10.07 11.22
N GLY A 115 -9.30 10.81 11.35
CA GLY A 115 -9.28 12.28 11.44
C GLY A 115 -8.71 12.98 10.21
N MET A 116 -8.55 12.28 9.09
CA MET A 116 -8.06 12.83 7.85
C MET A 116 -9.13 13.68 7.17
N LYS A 117 -8.69 14.77 6.54
CA LYS A 117 -9.58 15.66 5.77
C LYS A 117 -9.24 15.54 4.30
N ILE A 118 -10.28 15.56 3.46
CA ILE A 118 -10.14 15.60 2.02
C ILE A 118 -10.25 17.07 1.62
N LYS A 119 -9.22 17.60 0.98
CA LYS A 119 -9.15 18.98 0.53
C LYS A 119 -9.71 19.10 -0.88
N ALA A 120 -10.19 20.31 -1.22
CA ALA A 120 -10.57 20.62 -2.59
C ALA A 120 -9.37 20.46 -3.55
N PRO A 121 -9.61 20.15 -4.84
CA PRO A 121 -8.55 20.04 -5.84
C PRO A 121 -7.66 21.28 -5.89
N ASN A 122 -6.34 21.06 -5.92
CA ASN A 122 -5.36 22.14 -5.98
C ASN A 122 -4.50 21.99 -7.26
N PHE A 123 -4.71 22.90 -8.18
CA PHE A 123 -3.99 23.01 -9.46
C PHE A 123 -3.01 24.21 -9.48
N ALA A 124 -2.60 24.73 -8.32
CA ALA A 124 -1.65 25.84 -8.21
C ALA A 124 -0.20 25.40 -7.98
N GLY A 125 0.07 24.11 -8.04
CA GLY A 125 1.40 23.56 -7.79
C GLY A 125 2.44 23.95 -8.83
N LYS A 126 3.72 23.89 -8.43
CA LYS A 126 4.86 24.38 -9.21
C LYS A 126 5.70 23.26 -9.82
N TYR A 127 5.67 22.07 -9.25
CA TYR A 127 6.55 20.97 -9.66
C TYR A 127 5.85 19.62 -9.64
N ILE A 128 6.41 18.69 -10.39
CA ILE A 128 6.01 17.29 -10.36
C ILE A 128 6.72 16.59 -9.22
N LEU A 129 5.99 15.98 -8.29
CA LEU A 129 6.56 15.22 -7.18
C LEU A 129 6.60 13.73 -7.52
N VAL A 130 7.78 13.21 -7.81
CA VAL A 130 7.97 11.77 -8.09
C VAL A 130 8.23 11.03 -6.78
N CYS A 131 7.33 10.12 -6.43
CA CYS A 131 7.37 9.30 -5.22
C CYS A 131 7.53 7.81 -5.57
N PRO A 132 8.75 7.30 -5.78
CA PRO A 132 8.96 5.90 -6.12
C PRO A 132 8.44 4.96 -5.02
N SER A 133 7.93 3.82 -5.44
CA SER A 133 7.69 2.69 -4.54
C SER A 133 9.01 2.09 -4.04
N SER A 134 8.95 1.15 -3.10
CA SER A 134 10.14 0.44 -2.65
C SER A 134 10.76 -0.40 -3.78
N THR A 135 12.06 -0.67 -3.70
CA THR A 135 12.76 -1.59 -4.63
C THR A 135 12.07 -2.97 -4.69
N GLY A 136 11.53 -3.45 -3.55
CA GLY A 136 10.77 -4.71 -3.52
C GLY A 136 9.53 -4.68 -4.42
N ILE A 137 8.79 -3.58 -4.41
CA ILE A 137 7.63 -3.37 -5.29
C ILE A 137 8.07 -3.24 -6.75
N HIS A 138 9.11 -2.44 -7.05
CA HIS A 138 9.60 -2.31 -8.43
C HIS A 138 10.09 -3.65 -8.99
N ASN A 139 10.77 -4.46 -8.20
CA ASN A 139 11.19 -5.81 -8.61
C ASN A 139 10.01 -6.77 -8.78
N TYR A 140 8.97 -6.62 -7.97
CA TYR A 140 7.73 -7.39 -8.15
C TYR A 140 7.02 -7.03 -9.45
N LEU A 141 6.99 -5.73 -9.80
CA LEU A 141 6.40 -5.22 -11.03
C LEU A 141 7.27 -5.42 -12.28
N ASP A 142 8.45 -6.04 -12.14
CA ASP A 142 9.47 -6.19 -13.20
C ASP A 142 9.94 -4.86 -13.80
N LYS A 143 9.97 -3.80 -12.97
CA LYS A 143 10.37 -2.43 -13.34
C LYS A 143 11.49 -1.89 -12.42
N PRO A 144 12.67 -2.55 -12.36
CA PRO A 144 13.73 -2.16 -11.41
C PRO A 144 14.23 -0.73 -11.63
N ASN A 145 14.18 -0.21 -12.86
CA ASN A 145 14.64 1.13 -13.25
C ASN A 145 13.52 2.18 -13.32
N TRP A 146 12.33 1.87 -12.80
CA TRP A 146 11.12 2.69 -12.92
C TRP A 146 11.37 4.18 -12.65
N THR A 147 12.16 4.52 -11.64
CA THR A 147 12.40 5.91 -11.25
C THR A 147 13.07 6.72 -12.35
N ASN A 148 14.10 6.18 -12.99
CA ASN A 148 14.80 6.87 -14.07
C ASN A 148 13.94 6.93 -15.33
N GLU A 149 13.27 5.84 -15.65
CA GLU A 149 12.41 5.73 -16.84
C GLU A 149 11.23 6.70 -16.76
N ILE A 150 10.57 6.81 -15.60
CA ILE A 150 9.43 7.70 -15.43
C ILE A 150 9.84 9.18 -15.50
N ILE A 151 11.00 9.55 -14.94
CA ILE A 151 11.52 10.92 -15.03
C ILE A 151 11.78 11.31 -16.48
N GLU A 152 12.40 10.43 -17.27
CA GLU A 152 12.65 10.69 -18.70
C GLU A 152 11.34 10.73 -19.52
N GLN A 153 10.33 9.98 -19.13
CA GLN A 153 9.01 10.07 -19.76
C GLN A 153 8.31 11.38 -19.41
N ILE A 154 8.31 11.81 -18.15
CA ILE A 154 7.69 13.08 -17.70
C ILE A 154 8.25 14.26 -18.50
N LYS A 155 9.57 14.33 -18.69
CA LYS A 155 10.25 15.41 -19.45
C LYS A 155 9.79 15.56 -20.90
N ARG A 156 9.12 14.58 -21.47
CA ARG A 156 8.57 14.64 -22.83
C ARG A 156 7.24 15.41 -22.90
N TYR A 157 6.58 15.61 -21.78
CA TYR A 157 5.23 16.15 -21.70
C TYR A 157 5.11 17.43 -20.89
N THR A 158 6.15 17.81 -20.12
CA THR A 158 6.13 19.02 -19.30
C THR A 158 7.53 19.56 -19.05
N ASP A 159 7.62 20.91 -18.96
CA ASP A 159 8.82 21.64 -18.52
C ASP A 159 8.82 21.93 -17.01
N ARG A 160 7.82 21.45 -16.26
CA ARG A 160 7.76 21.68 -14.82
C ARG A 160 8.97 21.03 -14.12
N PRO A 161 9.55 21.68 -13.11
CA PRO A 161 10.60 21.09 -12.30
C PRO A 161 10.15 19.74 -11.72
N ILE A 162 11.05 18.77 -11.69
CA ILE A 162 10.79 17.44 -11.10
C ILE A 162 11.50 17.37 -9.76
N LYS A 163 10.74 17.06 -8.72
CA LYS A 163 11.26 16.78 -7.37
C LYS A 163 11.14 15.29 -7.07
N LEU A 164 12.27 14.64 -6.87
CA LEU A 164 12.32 13.22 -6.50
C LEU A 164 12.30 13.08 -4.97
N ARG A 165 11.34 12.27 -4.47
CA ARG A 165 11.20 11.99 -3.04
C ARG A 165 11.22 10.49 -2.78
N HIS A 166 12.32 9.99 -2.27
CA HIS A 166 12.37 8.62 -1.76
C HIS A 166 11.68 8.48 -0.41
N LYS A 167 11.09 7.31 -0.17
CA LYS A 167 10.47 6.97 1.11
C LYS A 167 11.51 7.07 2.23
N PRO A 168 11.19 7.75 3.36
CA PRO A 168 12.05 7.73 4.54
C PRO A 168 12.32 6.29 4.98
N ARG A 169 13.57 6.00 5.32
CA ARG A 169 14.00 4.67 5.78
C ARG A 169 14.27 4.68 7.26
N GLY A 170 14.02 3.56 7.91
CA GLY A 170 14.43 3.37 9.32
C GLY A 170 15.94 3.35 9.47
N LYS A 171 16.44 3.62 10.68
CA LYS A 171 17.88 3.54 11.00
C LYS A 171 18.46 2.17 10.58
N GLY A 172 19.61 2.20 9.93
CA GLY A 172 20.34 0.98 9.52
C GLY A 172 19.95 0.38 8.15
N THR A 173 19.06 1.02 7.38
CA THR A 173 18.77 0.58 6.00
C THR A 173 19.61 1.33 4.98
N SER A 174 20.22 0.62 4.02
CA SER A 174 20.97 1.20 2.90
C SER A 174 20.03 1.71 1.81
N GLY A 175 20.39 2.78 1.10
CA GLY A 175 19.68 3.31 -0.08
C GLY A 175 19.75 4.82 -0.25
N PRO A 176 19.05 5.41 -1.25
CA PRO A 176 19.09 6.85 -1.52
C PRO A 176 18.70 7.67 -0.30
N SER A 177 19.15 8.92 -0.29
CA SER A 177 18.93 9.85 0.81
C SER A 177 17.45 9.99 1.15
N GLU A 178 17.19 10.05 2.46
CA GLU A 178 15.85 10.19 3.01
C GLU A 178 15.27 11.57 2.73
N ALA A 179 13.96 11.64 2.60
CA ALA A 179 13.25 12.88 2.61
C ALA A 179 13.47 13.59 3.96
N LYS A 180 13.90 14.85 3.91
CA LYS A 180 14.24 15.63 5.11
C LYS A 180 13.02 16.23 5.81
N VAL A 181 11.88 16.28 5.13
CA VAL A 181 10.62 16.86 5.61
C VAL A 181 9.47 15.86 5.47
N PRO A 182 8.36 16.00 6.20
CA PRO A 182 7.16 15.23 6.00
C PRO A 182 6.64 15.32 4.56
N LEU A 183 5.91 14.32 4.07
CA LEU A 183 5.34 14.33 2.72
C LEU A 183 4.37 15.51 2.54
N SER A 184 3.59 15.84 3.57
CA SER A 184 2.67 16.97 3.58
C SER A 184 3.32 18.31 3.24
N GLU A 185 4.62 18.52 3.58
CA GLU A 185 5.35 19.73 3.18
C GLU A 185 5.65 19.73 1.68
N ASP A 186 6.05 18.59 1.13
CA ASP A 186 6.33 18.46 -0.30
C ASP A 186 5.04 18.54 -1.14
N LEU A 187 3.90 18.17 -0.60
CA LEU A 187 2.61 18.25 -1.30
C LEU A 187 2.09 19.69 -1.44
N LYS A 188 2.46 20.63 -0.57
CA LYS A 188 1.95 22.01 -0.60
C LYS A 188 2.13 22.72 -1.94
N GLU A 189 3.22 22.45 -2.63
CA GLU A 189 3.56 23.07 -3.90
C GLU A 189 3.63 22.06 -5.06
N ALA A 190 3.17 20.83 -4.85
CA ALA A 190 3.13 19.83 -5.91
C ALA A 190 1.98 20.11 -6.88
N TRP A 191 2.27 20.09 -8.18
CA TRP A 191 1.29 20.12 -9.25
C TRP A 191 0.55 18.79 -9.35
N CYS A 192 1.30 17.71 -9.31
CA CYS A 192 0.80 16.34 -9.20
C CYS A 192 1.85 15.46 -8.53
N VAL A 193 1.42 14.29 -8.08
CA VAL A 193 2.29 13.22 -7.61
C VAL A 193 2.36 12.12 -8.68
N VAL A 194 3.57 11.68 -9.03
CA VAL A 194 3.79 10.54 -9.92
C VAL A 194 4.38 9.38 -9.12
N THR A 195 3.72 8.24 -9.14
CA THR A 195 4.15 7.05 -8.38
C THR A 195 3.80 5.76 -9.10
N SER A 196 4.57 4.68 -8.89
CA SER A 196 4.19 3.37 -9.44
C SER A 196 3.01 2.77 -8.66
N CYS A 197 3.19 2.57 -7.35
CA CYS A 197 2.21 1.93 -6.48
C CYS A 197 2.47 2.30 -5.00
N SER A 198 2.77 3.58 -4.71
CA SER A 198 3.10 4.03 -3.35
C SER A 198 1.87 4.57 -2.63
N ILE A 199 1.84 4.36 -1.32
CA ILE A 199 0.84 4.95 -0.41
C ILE A 199 0.87 6.51 -0.44
N ALA A 200 1.93 7.12 -0.97
CA ALA A 200 1.97 8.56 -1.22
C ALA A 200 0.77 9.06 -2.07
N ALA A 201 0.18 8.19 -2.89
CA ALA A 201 -1.06 8.48 -3.61
C ALA A 201 -2.22 8.82 -2.67
N VAL A 202 -2.34 8.12 -1.53
CA VAL A 202 -3.41 8.36 -0.55
C VAL A 202 -3.28 9.75 0.06
N GLU A 203 -2.08 10.11 0.52
CA GLU A 203 -1.81 11.42 1.11
C GLU A 203 -2.02 12.55 0.09
N ALA A 204 -1.57 12.34 -1.17
CA ALA A 204 -1.75 13.30 -2.24
C ALA A 204 -3.24 13.55 -2.54
N MET A 205 -4.03 12.49 -2.69
CA MET A 205 -5.46 12.61 -2.94
C MET A 205 -6.20 13.29 -1.77
N CYS A 206 -5.83 13.01 -0.52
CA CYS A 206 -6.38 13.73 0.63
C CYS A 206 -6.01 15.22 0.62
N GLU A 207 -4.83 15.58 0.13
CA GLU A 207 -4.37 16.97 0.03
C GLU A 207 -4.93 17.73 -1.21
N GLY A 208 -5.77 17.07 -2.03
CA GLY A 208 -6.33 17.65 -3.24
C GLY A 208 -5.35 17.67 -4.43
N ILE A 209 -4.28 16.88 -4.38
CA ILE A 209 -3.25 16.84 -5.42
C ILE A 209 -3.51 15.66 -6.37
N PRO A 210 -3.59 15.90 -7.69
CA PRO A 210 -3.76 14.84 -8.68
C PRO A 210 -2.62 13.81 -8.63
N VAL A 211 -2.96 12.55 -8.89
CA VAL A 211 -2.00 11.45 -8.90
C VAL A 211 -1.88 10.83 -10.28
N PHE A 212 -0.66 10.60 -10.74
CA PHE A 212 -0.32 9.74 -11.86
C PHE A 212 0.27 8.44 -11.34
N CYS A 213 -0.23 7.32 -11.81
CA CYS A 213 0.18 6.02 -11.31
C CYS A 213 0.31 4.97 -12.42
N ASP A 214 0.93 3.84 -12.10
CA ASP A 214 1.01 2.69 -13.00
C ASP A 214 -0.37 2.02 -13.14
N HIS A 215 -0.65 1.39 -14.28
CA HIS A 215 -1.88 0.62 -14.52
C HIS A 215 -2.13 -0.50 -13.50
N LYS A 216 -1.10 -0.98 -12.81
CA LYS A 216 -1.20 -1.97 -11.72
C LYS A 216 -1.30 -1.32 -10.34
N SER A 217 -1.44 -0.01 -10.27
CA SER A 217 -1.59 0.70 -9.00
C SER A 217 -3.00 0.52 -8.43
N PHE A 218 -3.08 0.47 -7.10
CA PHE A 218 -4.37 0.53 -6.40
C PHE A 218 -5.07 1.90 -6.51
N ALA A 219 -4.36 2.93 -6.98
CA ALA A 219 -4.90 4.27 -7.22
C ALA A 219 -5.40 4.48 -8.66
N VAL A 220 -5.41 3.43 -9.50
CA VAL A 220 -5.80 3.54 -10.91
C VAL A 220 -7.23 4.04 -11.11
N ASP A 221 -8.13 3.69 -10.21
CA ASP A 221 -9.55 4.06 -10.31
C ASP A 221 -9.82 5.56 -10.05
N VAL A 222 -8.88 6.27 -9.42
CA VAL A 222 -9.02 7.69 -9.04
C VAL A 222 -7.88 8.57 -9.57
N GLY A 223 -6.82 7.96 -10.07
CA GLY A 223 -5.64 8.64 -10.61
C GLY A 223 -5.65 8.73 -12.14
N ASN A 224 -4.53 9.21 -12.66
CA ASN A 224 -4.23 9.29 -14.09
C ASN A 224 -3.17 8.22 -14.41
N VAL A 225 -3.20 7.67 -15.61
CA VAL A 225 -2.21 6.69 -16.07
C VAL A 225 -1.39 7.21 -17.25
N GLU A 226 -1.97 8.09 -18.07
CA GLU A 226 -1.34 8.63 -19.26
C GLU A 226 -0.59 9.94 -18.95
N LEU A 227 0.74 9.91 -19.03
CA LEU A 227 1.58 11.08 -18.76
C LEU A 227 1.38 12.22 -19.77
N SER A 228 0.81 11.97 -20.95
CA SER A 228 0.40 13.01 -21.89
C SER A 228 -0.54 14.04 -21.29
N ASP A 229 -1.28 13.66 -20.27
CA ASP A 229 -2.27 14.50 -19.61
C ASP A 229 -1.70 15.27 -18.40
N ILE A 230 -0.38 15.24 -18.20
CA ILE A 230 0.27 15.76 -16.98
C ILE A 230 0.05 17.27 -16.78
N GLU A 231 -0.19 18.02 -17.85
CA GLU A 231 -0.53 19.46 -17.76
C GLU A 231 -2.03 19.72 -17.57
N ASN A 232 -2.87 18.71 -17.76
CA ASN A 232 -4.32 18.75 -17.54
C ASN A 232 -4.78 17.54 -16.73
N PRO A 233 -4.26 17.35 -15.51
CA PRO A 233 -4.53 16.17 -14.74
C PRO A 233 -5.98 16.10 -14.29
N TYR A 234 -6.57 14.92 -14.41
CA TYR A 234 -7.87 14.63 -13.80
C TYR A 234 -7.73 14.51 -12.29
N TYR A 235 -8.69 15.07 -11.56
CA TYR A 235 -8.89 14.81 -10.14
C TYR A 235 -10.38 14.54 -9.93
N GLY A 236 -10.71 13.27 -9.75
CA GLY A 236 -12.04 12.81 -9.33
C GLY A 236 -12.17 12.86 -7.81
N GLY A 237 -13.41 12.90 -7.29
CA GLY A 237 -13.66 12.79 -5.85
C GLY A 237 -13.12 11.47 -5.28
N PRO A 238 -12.11 11.51 -4.43
CA PRO A 238 -11.46 10.30 -3.96
C PRO A 238 -12.19 9.60 -2.81
N GLU A 239 -13.29 10.18 -2.31
CA GLU A 239 -14.00 9.74 -1.11
C GLU A 239 -14.39 8.25 -1.16
N PRO A 240 -15.07 7.74 -2.20
CA PRO A 240 -15.47 6.32 -2.23
C PRO A 240 -14.27 5.38 -2.22
N TRP A 241 -13.17 5.76 -2.90
CA TRP A 241 -11.93 4.99 -2.90
C TRP A 241 -11.25 5.01 -1.54
N LEU A 242 -11.15 6.18 -0.87
CA LEU A 242 -10.58 6.30 0.46
C LEU A 242 -11.38 5.49 1.49
N TYR A 243 -12.71 5.49 1.37
CA TYR A 243 -13.58 4.68 2.22
C TYR A 243 -13.33 3.19 1.99
N SER A 244 -13.20 2.76 0.74
CA SER A 244 -12.82 1.39 0.38
C SER A 244 -11.49 0.96 1.02
N LEU A 245 -10.47 1.80 0.97
CA LEU A 245 -9.18 1.50 1.62
C LEU A 245 -9.33 1.34 3.14
N ALA A 246 -10.16 2.16 3.77
CA ALA A 246 -10.39 2.09 5.22
C ALA A 246 -11.10 0.81 5.67
N TYR A 247 -11.92 0.21 4.81
CA TYR A 247 -12.61 -1.06 5.07
C TYR A 247 -11.73 -2.31 4.92
N GLN A 248 -10.52 -2.14 4.37
CA GLN A 248 -9.59 -3.25 4.13
C GLN A 248 -8.31 -3.14 4.96
N GLN A 249 -8.35 -2.35 6.02
CA GLN A 249 -7.29 -2.32 7.04
C GLN A 249 -7.89 -2.42 8.44
N PHE A 250 -7.21 -3.15 9.31
CA PHE A 250 -7.73 -3.59 10.59
C PHE A 250 -6.69 -3.40 11.69
N THR A 251 -7.15 -3.13 12.89
CA THR A 251 -6.30 -3.17 14.08
C THR A 251 -5.97 -4.62 14.46
N PRO A 252 -4.91 -4.87 15.25
CA PRO A 252 -4.63 -6.19 15.80
C PRO A 252 -5.81 -6.77 16.58
N GLU A 253 -6.54 -5.92 17.31
CA GLU A 253 -7.73 -6.31 18.05
C GLU A 253 -8.86 -6.76 17.11
N GLU A 254 -9.16 -5.99 16.05
CA GLU A 254 -10.15 -6.35 15.03
C GLU A 254 -9.81 -7.66 14.32
N ILE A 255 -8.51 -7.92 14.10
CA ILE A 255 -8.06 -9.20 13.54
C ILE A 255 -8.27 -10.33 14.54
N GLN A 256 -7.95 -10.11 15.82
CA GLN A 256 -7.99 -11.14 16.84
C GLN A 256 -9.41 -11.52 17.29
N ASN A 257 -10.34 -10.56 17.32
CA ASN A 257 -11.71 -10.77 17.79
C ASN A 257 -12.70 -11.19 16.71
N GLY A 258 -12.23 -11.28 15.43
CA GLY A 258 -13.05 -11.71 14.30
C GLY A 258 -13.71 -10.60 13.51
N THR A 259 -13.69 -9.35 13.98
CA THR A 259 -14.27 -8.20 13.25
C THR A 259 -13.71 -8.06 11.84
N ALA A 260 -12.41 -8.30 11.65
CA ALA A 260 -11.79 -8.26 10.33
C ALA A 260 -12.39 -9.33 9.39
N VAL A 261 -12.61 -10.55 9.90
CA VAL A 261 -13.21 -11.65 9.13
C VAL A 261 -14.65 -11.31 8.74
N GLU A 262 -15.45 -10.80 9.69
CA GLU A 262 -16.83 -10.40 9.45
C GLU A 262 -16.93 -9.33 8.35
N ILE A 263 -16.08 -8.30 8.39
CA ILE A 263 -16.05 -7.24 7.40
C ILE A 263 -15.60 -7.78 6.03
N LEU A 264 -14.58 -8.63 5.99
CA LEU A 264 -14.10 -9.23 4.74
C LEU A 264 -15.17 -10.14 4.11
N MET A 265 -15.97 -10.83 4.92
CA MET A 265 -17.11 -11.62 4.45
C MET A 265 -18.25 -10.74 3.94
N ASP A 266 -18.64 -9.69 4.71
CA ASP A 266 -19.68 -8.74 4.30
C ASP A 266 -19.34 -8.04 2.96
N LYS A 267 -18.07 -7.80 2.70
CA LYS A 267 -17.57 -7.20 1.45
C LYS A 267 -17.23 -8.22 0.36
N GLU A 268 -17.58 -9.47 0.56
CA GLU A 268 -17.34 -10.57 -0.40
C GLU A 268 -15.85 -10.76 -0.78
N ILE A 269 -14.94 -10.42 0.13
CA ILE A 269 -13.50 -10.57 -0.08
C ILE A 269 -13.01 -11.94 0.40
N LEU A 270 -13.54 -12.43 1.52
CA LEU A 270 -13.13 -13.70 2.14
C LEU A 270 -13.63 -14.94 1.39
#